data_b003bec50c2eda8db855ade125f9c5c4
#
_entry.id   b003bec50c2eda8db855ade125f9c5c4
#
_cell.length_a   1.000
_cell.length_b   1.000
_cell.length_c   1.000
_cell.angle_alpha   90.00
_cell.angle_beta   90.00
_cell.angle_gamma   90.00
#
_symmetry.space_group_name_H-M   'P 1'
#
loop_
_entity.id
_entity.type
_entity.pdbx_description
1 polymer ?
#
loop_
_entity_poly.entity_id
_entity_poly.type
_entity_poly.pdbx_seq_one_letter_code
_entity_poly.pdbx_strand_id
1 'polypeptide(L)'
;MEAVANAIVSNAKKSLLFPLAWRHKVAGILEGYVTKESLWDRLVFDDARSNVLREAAPSTRAIIVSDGTVPAKLLTPARVAFSVPLIIAHTHPLVSGPILASHPHDMQTFAITSDQEIAHAGPPTVNIEVKLVGVDDGAVEKGEDPVGVLHVRGPIVGRVPTLSDSPVEEEAGKSDVEPWVSTDDQARVQTNGVLKAWSRT
;
A
#
# COMPACT_ATOMS: atom_id res chain seq x y z
N MET A 1 3.67 -7.11 9.24
CA MET A 1 2.22 -6.85 9.46
C MET A 1 1.45 -8.15 9.68
N GLU A 2 1.48 -9.09 8.75
CA GLU A 2 0.69 -10.34 8.78
C GLU A 2 0.84 -11.15 10.08
N ALA A 3 2.05 -11.45 10.51
CA ALA A 3 2.31 -12.23 11.73
C ALA A 3 1.66 -11.59 12.97
N VAL A 4 1.72 -10.26 13.09
CA VAL A 4 1.12 -9.52 14.21
C VAL A 4 -0.41 -9.56 14.12
N ALA A 5 -0.99 -9.34 12.95
CA ALA A 5 -2.43 -9.43 12.75
C ALA A 5 -2.95 -10.85 13.09
N ASN A 6 -2.27 -11.89 12.63
CA ASN A 6 -2.61 -13.27 12.93
C ASN A 6 -2.50 -13.60 14.42
N ALA A 7 -1.49 -13.05 15.11
CA ALA A 7 -1.35 -13.20 16.57
C ALA A 7 -2.52 -12.56 17.31
N ILE A 8 -2.95 -11.34 16.93
CA ILE A 8 -4.12 -10.68 17.51
C ILE A 8 -5.39 -11.50 17.29
N VAL A 9 -5.63 -11.93 16.03
CA VAL A 9 -6.79 -12.76 15.68
C VAL A 9 -6.81 -14.08 16.47
N SER A 10 -5.65 -14.72 16.61
CA SER A 10 -5.53 -15.96 17.38
C SER A 10 -5.82 -15.77 18.86
N ASN A 11 -5.42 -14.64 19.45
CA ASN A 11 -5.79 -14.29 20.81
C ASN A 11 -7.31 -13.98 20.93
N ALA A 12 -7.86 -13.22 19.99
CA ALA A 12 -9.29 -12.89 19.97
C ALA A 12 -10.18 -14.14 19.84
N LYS A 13 -9.74 -15.15 19.07
CA LYS A 13 -10.45 -16.43 18.90
C LYS A 13 -10.67 -17.22 20.19
N LYS A 14 -9.95 -16.89 21.27
CA LYS A 14 -10.16 -17.52 22.60
C LYS A 14 -11.48 -17.07 23.22
N SER A 15 -12.05 -15.95 22.79
CA SER A 15 -13.35 -15.47 23.25
C SER A 15 -14.50 -16.19 22.55
N LEU A 16 -15.50 -16.63 23.32
CA LEU A 16 -16.75 -17.20 22.77
C LEU A 16 -17.54 -16.20 21.90
N LEU A 17 -17.33 -14.93 22.10
CA LEU A 17 -17.99 -13.85 21.35
C LEU A 17 -17.30 -13.52 20.04
N PHE A 18 -16.12 -14.11 19.78
CA PHE A 18 -15.32 -13.81 18.58
C PHE A 18 -16.08 -13.89 17.27
N PRO A 19 -16.92 -14.93 16.99
CA PRO A 19 -17.62 -15.02 15.70
C PRO A 19 -18.57 -13.84 15.44
N LEU A 20 -19.26 -13.36 16.47
CA LEU A 20 -20.16 -12.21 16.38
C LEU A 20 -19.35 -10.90 16.22
N ALA A 21 -18.31 -10.74 17.02
CA ALA A 21 -17.42 -9.59 16.96
C ALA A 21 -16.76 -9.48 15.59
N TRP A 22 -16.26 -10.59 15.07
CA TRP A 22 -15.64 -10.66 13.74
C TRP A 22 -16.61 -10.23 12.64
N ARG A 23 -17.81 -10.84 12.63
CA ARG A 23 -18.83 -10.53 11.62
C ARG A 23 -19.21 -9.05 11.63
N HIS A 24 -19.40 -8.46 12.82
CA HIS A 24 -19.71 -7.05 12.97
C HIS A 24 -18.59 -6.15 12.45
N LYS A 25 -17.32 -6.45 12.80
CA LYS A 25 -16.17 -5.67 12.35
C LYS A 25 -15.98 -5.76 10.84
N VAL A 26 -16.16 -6.94 10.25
CA VAL A 26 -16.12 -7.11 8.79
C VAL A 26 -17.22 -6.32 8.10
N ALA A 27 -18.46 -6.34 8.63
CA ALA A 27 -19.55 -5.54 8.08
C ALA A 27 -19.22 -4.04 8.09
N GLY A 28 -18.65 -3.50 9.17
CA GLY A 28 -18.20 -2.12 9.23
C GLY A 28 -17.14 -1.78 8.18
N ILE A 29 -16.18 -2.69 7.94
CA ILE A 29 -15.16 -2.49 6.90
C ILE A 29 -15.80 -2.44 5.51
N LEU A 30 -16.78 -3.30 5.22
CA LEU A 30 -17.52 -3.28 3.96
C LEU A 30 -18.31 -1.99 3.75
N GLU A 31 -18.75 -1.35 4.84
CA GLU A 31 -19.39 -0.03 4.85
C GLU A 31 -18.39 1.14 4.84
N GLY A 32 -17.08 0.87 4.74
CA GLY A 32 -16.02 1.89 4.71
C GLY A 32 -15.60 2.41 6.10
N TYR A 33 -15.89 1.67 7.16
CA TYR A 33 -15.73 2.14 8.53
C TYR A 33 -14.79 1.26 9.37
N VAL A 34 -13.78 1.89 10.00
CA VAL A 34 -12.86 1.24 10.93
C VAL A 34 -12.80 2.03 12.23
N THR A 35 -13.02 1.36 13.36
CA THR A 35 -12.97 1.98 14.70
C THR A 35 -12.45 1.02 15.75
N LYS A 36 -11.81 1.56 16.79
CA LYS A 36 -11.44 0.88 18.03
C LYS A 36 -12.51 1.01 19.15
N GLU A 37 -13.55 1.79 18.93
CA GLU A 37 -14.47 2.24 19.99
C GLU A 37 -15.76 1.43 20.05
N SER A 38 -15.87 0.34 19.28
CA SER A 38 -17.05 -0.51 19.29
C SER A 38 -17.14 -1.33 20.58
N LEU A 39 -18.35 -1.77 20.92
CA LEU A 39 -18.55 -2.73 22.02
C LEU A 39 -17.68 -3.99 21.84
N TRP A 40 -17.54 -4.46 20.61
CA TRP A 40 -16.76 -5.64 20.27
C TRP A 40 -15.26 -5.45 20.47
N ASP A 41 -14.76 -4.22 20.32
CA ASP A 41 -13.38 -3.91 20.67
C ASP A 41 -13.14 -4.15 22.16
N ARG A 42 -13.99 -3.58 23.01
CA ARG A 42 -13.88 -3.72 24.47
C ARG A 42 -14.03 -5.16 24.97
N LEU A 43 -14.91 -5.94 24.36
CA LEU A 43 -15.21 -7.31 24.81
C LEU A 43 -14.28 -8.38 24.27
N VAL A 44 -13.63 -8.15 23.10
CA VAL A 44 -12.90 -9.20 22.38
C VAL A 44 -11.52 -8.76 21.92
N PHE A 45 -11.40 -7.57 21.29
CA PHE A 45 -10.18 -7.20 20.58
C PHE A 45 -9.20 -6.39 21.43
N ASP A 46 -9.64 -5.62 22.44
CA ASP A 46 -8.72 -4.79 23.25
C ASP A 46 -7.74 -5.65 24.03
N ASP A 47 -8.21 -6.70 24.70
CA ASP A 47 -7.35 -7.65 25.40
C ASP A 47 -6.44 -8.39 24.42
N ALA A 48 -6.97 -8.82 23.28
CA ALA A 48 -6.18 -9.49 22.25
C ALA A 48 -5.06 -8.60 21.69
N ARG A 49 -5.32 -7.30 21.46
CA ARG A 49 -4.32 -6.31 21.03
C ARG A 49 -3.31 -6.04 22.14
N SER A 50 -3.74 -5.85 23.36
CA SER A 50 -2.87 -5.61 24.52
C SER A 50 -1.90 -6.77 24.77
N ASN A 51 -2.35 -8.01 24.59
CA ASN A 51 -1.49 -9.19 24.70
C ASN A 51 -0.38 -9.24 23.64
N VAL A 52 -0.61 -8.67 22.45
CA VAL A 52 0.36 -8.72 21.34
C VAL A 52 1.16 -7.43 21.23
N LEU A 53 0.51 -6.27 21.28
CA LEU A 53 1.12 -4.95 21.08
C LEU A 53 1.57 -4.31 22.39
N ARG A 54 1.15 -4.86 23.53
CA ARG A 54 1.47 -4.36 24.87
C ARG A 54 1.14 -2.87 25.01
N GLU A 55 2.11 -2.05 25.43
CA GLU A 55 1.96 -0.61 25.63
C GLU A 55 1.64 0.16 24.37
N ALA A 56 1.96 -0.38 23.20
CA ALA A 56 1.63 0.24 21.91
C ALA A 56 0.13 0.11 21.53
N ALA A 57 -0.62 -0.82 22.14
CA ALA A 57 -2.01 -1.07 21.77
C ALA A 57 -2.92 0.18 21.88
N PRO A 58 -2.93 0.96 22.99
CA PRO A 58 -3.78 2.13 23.10
C PRO A 58 -3.31 3.31 22.22
N SER A 59 -2.01 3.44 21.97
CA SER A 59 -1.41 4.57 21.26
C SER A 59 -1.40 4.41 19.73
N THR A 60 -1.56 3.18 19.21
CA THR A 60 -1.58 2.92 17.77
C THR A 60 -2.78 3.63 17.12
N ARG A 61 -2.53 4.50 16.15
CA ARG A 61 -3.55 5.32 15.44
C ARG A 61 -3.73 4.91 13.99
N ALA A 62 -2.67 4.44 13.35
CA ALA A 62 -2.65 3.97 11.98
C ALA A 62 -1.52 2.96 11.80
N ILE A 63 -1.59 2.18 10.73
CA ILE A 63 -0.50 1.31 10.30
C ILE A 63 -0.14 1.70 8.87
N ILE A 64 1.13 1.99 8.65
CA ILE A 64 1.68 2.22 7.32
C ILE A 64 2.52 1.00 6.97
N VAL A 65 2.19 0.39 5.86
CA VAL A 65 2.99 -0.71 5.29
C VAL A 65 3.75 -0.13 4.13
N SER A 66 5.05 0.02 4.29
CA SER A 66 6.00 0.38 3.25
C SER A 66 6.83 -0.85 2.89
N ASP A 67 7.32 -0.88 1.70
CA ASP A 67 8.13 -1.94 1.11
C ASP A 67 7.40 -3.28 0.89
N GLY A 68 7.48 -3.73 -0.34
CA GLY A 68 6.92 -4.98 -0.80
C GLY A 68 5.42 -4.93 -1.11
N THR A 69 4.98 -6.04 -1.68
CA THR A 69 3.59 -6.24 -2.07
C THR A 69 2.76 -6.76 -0.90
N VAL A 70 1.59 -6.19 -0.70
CA VAL A 70 0.62 -6.65 0.30
C VAL A 70 -0.42 -7.52 -0.39
N PRO A 71 -0.53 -8.82 -0.04
CA PRO A 71 -1.63 -9.64 -0.55
C PRO A 71 -2.98 -9.05 -0.16
N ALA A 72 -3.87 -8.89 -1.13
CA ALA A 72 -5.19 -8.27 -0.92
C ALA A 72 -6.00 -8.98 0.17
N LYS A 73 -5.89 -10.30 0.26
CA LYS A 73 -6.57 -11.12 1.26
C LYS A 73 -6.21 -10.81 2.71
N LEU A 74 -5.08 -10.13 2.95
CA LEU A 74 -4.64 -9.75 4.30
C LEU A 74 -5.25 -8.45 4.80
N LEU A 75 -5.83 -7.62 3.94
CA LEU A 75 -6.29 -6.29 4.30
C LEU A 75 -7.45 -6.33 5.31
N THR A 76 -8.49 -7.10 5.02
CA THR A 76 -9.65 -7.21 5.91
C THR A 76 -9.28 -7.80 7.27
N PRO A 77 -8.57 -8.97 7.36
CA PRO A 77 -8.10 -9.49 8.64
C PRO A 77 -7.24 -8.51 9.43
N ALA A 78 -6.32 -7.81 8.77
CA ALA A 78 -5.47 -6.83 9.42
C ALA A 78 -6.28 -5.65 9.97
N ARG A 79 -7.21 -5.09 9.19
CA ARG A 79 -8.08 -4.00 9.65
C ARG A 79 -8.95 -4.40 10.82
N VAL A 80 -9.49 -5.61 10.82
CA VAL A 80 -10.25 -6.14 11.99
C VAL A 80 -9.33 -6.26 13.20
N ALA A 81 -8.14 -6.86 13.04
CA ALA A 81 -7.21 -7.09 14.14
C ALA A 81 -6.76 -5.79 14.79
N PHE A 82 -6.29 -4.84 13.99
CA PHE A 82 -5.75 -3.58 14.50
C PHE A 82 -6.84 -2.54 14.80
N SER A 83 -7.96 -2.58 14.09
CA SER A 83 -9.08 -1.61 14.17
C SER A 83 -8.64 -0.15 13.99
N VAL A 84 -7.65 0.07 13.14
CA VAL A 84 -7.14 1.39 12.74
C VAL A 84 -6.97 1.46 11.22
N PRO A 85 -6.89 2.65 10.64
CA PRO A 85 -6.56 2.82 9.23
C PRO A 85 -5.27 2.10 8.85
N LEU A 86 -5.28 1.43 7.69
CA LEU A 86 -4.14 0.73 7.14
C LEU A 86 -3.82 1.37 5.79
N ILE A 87 -2.65 1.97 5.71
CA ILE A 87 -2.16 2.68 4.54
C ILE A 87 -1.08 1.82 3.88
N ILE A 88 -1.20 1.60 2.59
CA ILE A 88 -0.16 0.95 1.79
C ILE A 88 0.60 2.06 1.09
N ALA A 89 1.92 2.05 1.24
CA ALA A 89 2.81 3.00 0.61
C ALA A 89 3.86 2.25 -0.23
N HIS A 90 4.07 2.70 -1.45
CA HIS A 90 5.18 2.23 -2.27
C HIS A 90 6.33 3.22 -2.16
N THR A 91 7.48 2.76 -1.71
CA THR A 91 8.68 3.56 -1.50
C THR A 91 9.81 3.04 -2.39
N HIS A 92 10.79 3.90 -2.68
CA HIS A 92 11.97 3.51 -3.43
C HIS A 92 13.19 4.29 -2.89
N PRO A 93 14.39 3.69 -2.83
CA PRO A 93 15.59 4.33 -2.27
C PRO A 93 15.98 5.65 -2.95
N LEU A 94 15.61 5.86 -4.20
CA LEU A 94 15.88 7.10 -4.95
C LEU A 94 14.88 8.23 -4.65
N VAL A 95 13.85 7.99 -3.83
CA VAL A 95 12.78 8.97 -3.57
C VAL A 95 12.67 9.24 -2.08
N SER A 96 12.75 10.51 -1.71
CA SER A 96 12.61 10.94 -0.31
C SER A 96 11.13 10.99 0.10
N GLY A 97 10.56 9.80 0.33
CA GLY A 97 9.16 9.63 0.71
C GLY A 97 8.43 8.57 -0.14
N PRO A 98 7.14 8.37 0.08
CA PRO A 98 6.38 7.42 -0.72
C PRO A 98 6.12 7.96 -2.14
N ILE A 99 6.28 7.09 -3.14
CA ILE A 99 5.88 7.35 -4.52
C ILE A 99 4.36 7.29 -4.64
N LEU A 100 3.77 6.24 -4.07
CA LEU A 100 2.34 5.98 -4.05
C LEU A 100 1.89 5.83 -2.60
N ALA A 101 0.69 6.26 -2.28
CA ALA A 101 0.09 6.02 -0.98
C ALA A 101 -1.43 5.86 -1.08
N SER A 102 -1.96 4.79 -0.46
CA SER A 102 -3.41 4.60 -0.36
C SER A 102 -4.02 5.57 0.65
N HIS A 103 -5.27 5.98 0.42
CA HIS A 103 -5.98 6.82 1.38
C HIS A 103 -6.34 6.01 2.64
N PRO A 104 -6.31 6.61 3.85
CA PRO A 104 -6.65 5.91 5.09
C PRO A 104 -8.05 5.27 5.11
N HIS A 105 -9.01 5.85 4.41
CA HIS A 105 -10.38 5.36 4.28
C HIS A 105 -10.61 4.50 3.03
N ASP A 106 -9.58 4.21 2.27
CA ASP A 106 -9.69 3.28 1.15
C ASP A 106 -9.61 1.84 1.67
N MET A 107 -10.77 1.22 1.78
CA MET A 107 -10.89 -0.13 2.36
C MET A 107 -10.51 -1.23 1.38
N GLN A 108 -10.36 -0.94 0.10
CA GLN A 108 -10.03 -1.94 -0.92
C GLN A 108 -10.86 -3.23 -0.75
N THR A 109 -12.18 -3.06 -0.59
CA THR A 109 -13.13 -4.16 -0.39
C THR A 109 -13.62 -4.69 -1.72
N PHE A 110 -12.76 -5.33 -2.47
CA PHE A 110 -13.10 -5.96 -3.74
C PHE A 110 -13.09 -7.49 -3.60
N ALA A 111 -13.74 -8.16 -4.54
CA ALA A 111 -13.71 -9.61 -4.60
C ALA A 111 -12.26 -10.06 -4.91
N ILE A 112 -11.71 -10.88 -4.05
CA ILE A 112 -10.39 -11.47 -4.26
C ILE A 112 -10.56 -12.63 -5.23
N THR A 113 -10.07 -12.44 -6.46
CA THR A 113 -10.20 -13.42 -7.54
C THR A 113 -9.08 -14.46 -7.55
N SER A 114 -7.96 -14.14 -6.91
CA SER A 114 -6.83 -15.06 -6.77
C SER A 114 -6.05 -14.83 -5.48
N ASP A 115 -5.37 -15.87 -5.00
CA ASP A 115 -4.47 -15.76 -3.84
C ASP A 115 -3.24 -14.88 -4.09
N GLN A 116 -2.91 -14.65 -5.36
CA GLN A 116 -1.79 -13.80 -5.80
C GLN A 116 -2.18 -12.35 -5.97
N GLU A 117 -3.45 -12.00 -5.78
CA GLU A 117 -3.89 -10.63 -5.92
C GLU A 117 -3.25 -9.73 -4.86
N ILE A 118 -2.61 -8.67 -5.34
CA ILE A 118 -1.99 -7.65 -4.48
C ILE A 118 -2.90 -6.44 -4.31
N ALA A 119 -2.82 -5.84 -3.15
CA ALA A 119 -3.47 -4.57 -2.86
C ALA A 119 -2.83 -3.45 -3.69
N HIS A 120 -3.60 -2.44 -4.07
CA HIS A 120 -3.01 -1.26 -4.68
C HIS A 120 -2.37 -0.35 -3.64
N ALA A 121 -1.33 0.36 -4.05
CA ALA A 121 -0.63 1.33 -3.22
C ALA A 121 -1.26 2.73 -3.29
N GLY A 122 -2.31 2.91 -4.10
CA GLY A 122 -2.98 4.20 -4.26
C GLY A 122 -2.47 5.02 -5.45
N PRO A 123 -2.87 6.30 -5.52
CA PRO A 123 -2.38 7.23 -6.52
C PRO A 123 -0.97 7.74 -6.18
N PRO A 124 -0.30 8.43 -7.13
CA PRO A 124 0.94 9.16 -6.85
C PRO A 124 0.74 10.17 -5.71
N THR A 125 1.77 10.32 -4.87
CA THR A 125 1.76 11.30 -3.80
C THR A 125 2.02 12.72 -4.32
N VAL A 126 1.83 13.71 -3.47
CA VAL A 126 2.07 15.10 -3.80
C VAL A 126 3.54 15.32 -4.18
N ASN A 127 3.79 16.17 -5.17
CA ASN A 127 5.12 16.53 -5.67
C ASN A 127 5.89 15.40 -6.38
N ILE A 128 5.19 14.37 -6.85
CA ILE A 128 5.78 13.35 -7.69
C ILE A 128 4.90 13.07 -8.89
N GLU A 129 5.51 12.93 -10.03
CA GLU A 129 4.87 12.47 -11.25
C GLU A 129 5.33 11.05 -11.55
N VAL A 130 4.44 10.24 -12.07
CA VAL A 130 4.72 8.86 -12.45
C VAL A 130 4.32 8.60 -13.89
N LYS A 131 5.05 7.74 -14.57
CA LYS A 131 4.66 7.16 -15.87
C LYS A 131 5.07 5.70 -15.95
N LEU A 132 4.39 4.95 -16.80
CA LEU A 132 4.80 3.60 -17.16
C LEU A 132 5.54 3.61 -18.48
N VAL A 133 6.63 2.86 -18.54
CA VAL A 133 7.44 2.69 -19.75
C VAL A 133 7.45 1.22 -20.16
N GLY A 134 7.40 0.95 -21.46
CA GLY A 134 7.34 -0.41 -22.00
C GLY A 134 5.97 -1.07 -21.87
N VAL A 135 4.92 -0.26 -21.89
CA VAL A 135 3.52 -0.76 -21.91
C VAL A 135 3.25 -1.44 -23.24
N ASP A 136 2.54 -2.57 -23.21
CA ASP A 136 2.04 -3.24 -24.41
C ASP A 136 0.74 -2.59 -24.88
N ASP A 137 0.84 -1.78 -25.93
CA ASP A 137 -0.33 -1.10 -26.53
C ASP A 137 -1.39 -2.10 -27.03
N GLY A 138 -0.97 -3.26 -27.54
CA GLY A 138 -1.89 -4.29 -28.02
C GLY A 138 -2.72 -4.93 -26.89
N ALA A 139 -2.20 -5.00 -25.66
CA ALA A 139 -2.95 -5.45 -24.50
C ALA A 139 -3.94 -4.37 -24.04
N VAL A 140 -3.51 -3.11 -24.05
CA VAL A 140 -4.37 -1.96 -23.70
C VAL A 140 -5.56 -1.81 -24.67
N GLU A 141 -5.32 -1.98 -25.96
CA GLU A 141 -6.40 -1.96 -26.98
C GLU A 141 -7.45 -3.07 -26.77
N LYS A 142 -7.06 -4.18 -26.13
CA LYS A 142 -7.99 -5.26 -25.74
C LYS A 142 -8.71 -5.00 -24.42
N GLY A 143 -8.45 -3.87 -23.79
CA GLY A 143 -9.08 -3.46 -22.52
C GLY A 143 -8.37 -3.97 -21.27
N GLU A 144 -7.12 -4.44 -21.38
CA GLU A 144 -6.30 -4.79 -20.23
C GLU A 144 -5.71 -3.53 -19.56
N ASP A 145 -5.53 -3.56 -18.25
CA ASP A 145 -4.88 -2.48 -17.53
C ASP A 145 -3.41 -2.33 -18.00
N PRO A 146 -2.93 -1.09 -18.26
CA PRO A 146 -1.54 -0.87 -18.65
C PRO A 146 -0.56 -1.30 -17.57
N VAL A 147 0.45 -2.08 -17.97
CA VAL A 147 1.54 -2.57 -17.13
C VAL A 147 2.86 -2.16 -17.74
N GLY A 148 3.77 -1.63 -16.93
CA GLY A 148 5.09 -1.21 -17.39
C GLY A 148 6.05 -0.91 -16.25
N VAL A 149 7.26 -0.50 -16.60
CA VAL A 149 8.27 -0.06 -15.61
C VAL A 149 7.88 1.31 -15.08
N LEU A 150 7.86 1.45 -13.77
CA LEU A 150 7.52 2.69 -13.08
C LEU A 150 8.68 3.68 -13.18
N HIS A 151 8.44 4.80 -13.83
CA HIS A 151 9.35 5.94 -13.87
C HIS A 151 8.77 7.08 -13.05
N VAL A 152 9.63 7.81 -12.37
CA VAL A 152 9.27 8.89 -11.46
C VAL A 152 10.01 10.17 -11.80
N ARG A 153 9.37 11.32 -11.49
CA ARG A 153 9.94 12.65 -11.62
C ARG A 153 9.38 13.55 -10.53
N GLY A 154 10.19 14.48 -10.04
CA GLY A 154 9.75 15.48 -9.07
C GLY A 154 10.86 15.91 -8.10
N PRO A 155 10.63 16.96 -7.31
CA PRO A 155 11.65 17.56 -6.45
C PRO A 155 12.16 16.65 -5.33
N ILE A 156 11.44 15.56 -5.03
CA ILE A 156 11.83 14.58 -4.02
C ILE A 156 12.57 13.37 -4.61
N VAL A 157 12.79 13.35 -5.93
CA VAL A 157 13.50 12.26 -6.63
C VAL A 157 15.00 12.55 -6.63
N GLY A 158 15.78 11.63 -6.06
CA GLY A 158 17.26 11.70 -6.05
C GLY A 158 17.85 11.50 -7.44
N ARG A 159 19.04 12.05 -7.65
CA ARG A 159 19.82 11.79 -8.85
C ARG A 159 20.71 10.56 -8.59
N VAL A 160 20.72 9.63 -9.53
CA VAL A 160 21.69 8.53 -9.51
C VAL A 160 23.05 9.13 -9.89
N PRO A 161 24.09 9.03 -9.04
CA PRO A 161 25.43 9.40 -9.45
C PRO A 161 25.85 8.47 -10.59
N THR A 162 26.04 9.00 -11.79
CA THR A 162 26.66 8.24 -12.87
C THR A 162 28.15 8.11 -12.54
N LEU A 163 28.60 6.89 -12.31
CA LEU A 163 30.02 6.55 -12.12
C LEU A 163 30.84 6.65 -13.42
N SER A 164 30.32 7.29 -14.44
CA SER A 164 31.11 7.55 -15.67
C SER A 164 31.91 8.83 -15.48
N ASP A 165 33.20 8.71 -15.28
CA ASP A 165 34.21 9.77 -15.38
C ASP A 165 34.33 10.37 -16.82
N SER A 166 33.33 10.21 -17.64
CA SER A 166 33.24 10.93 -18.91
C SER A 166 32.60 12.29 -18.66
N PRO A 167 33.24 13.40 -19.00
CA PRO A 167 32.56 14.67 -19.04
C PRO A 167 31.47 14.54 -20.10
N VAL A 168 30.24 14.26 -19.63
CA VAL A 168 29.05 14.36 -20.46
C VAL A 168 28.97 15.83 -20.82
N GLU A 169 29.17 16.12 -22.09
CA GLU A 169 29.04 17.44 -22.69
C GLU A 169 27.77 18.10 -22.11
N GLU A 170 27.98 19.25 -21.49
CA GLU A 170 26.95 20.18 -20.95
C GLU A 170 26.14 20.81 -22.10
N GLU A 171 25.65 20.01 -23.04
CA GLU A 171 24.73 20.41 -24.08
C GLU A 171 23.30 19.94 -23.85
N ALA A 172 22.91 19.67 -22.60
CA ALA A 172 21.53 19.71 -22.26
C ALA A 172 21.13 21.18 -22.08
N GLY A 173 20.60 21.78 -23.12
CA GLY A 173 19.98 23.09 -23.04
C GLY A 173 19.10 23.15 -21.80
N LYS A 174 19.12 24.29 -21.11
CA LYS A 174 18.34 24.60 -19.90
C LYS A 174 16.86 24.27 -20.08
N SER A 175 16.52 22.99 -19.95
CA SER A 175 15.17 22.53 -19.72
C SER A 175 14.97 22.57 -18.20
N ASP A 176 14.15 23.47 -17.70
CA ASP A 176 13.72 23.51 -16.29
C ASP A 176 12.93 22.25 -15.88
N VAL A 177 12.91 21.23 -16.73
CA VAL A 177 12.16 19.99 -16.52
C VAL A 177 13.10 18.94 -15.92
N GLU A 178 12.79 18.52 -14.71
CA GLU A 178 13.48 17.43 -14.03
C GLU A 178 13.45 16.14 -14.86
N PRO A 179 14.57 15.38 -14.94
CA PRO A 179 14.63 14.16 -15.73
C PRO A 179 13.77 13.04 -15.09
N TRP A 180 13.25 12.15 -15.94
CA TRP A 180 12.60 10.93 -15.49
C TRP A 180 13.64 9.92 -15.01
N VAL A 181 13.39 9.31 -13.85
CA VAL A 181 14.23 8.28 -13.24
C VAL A 181 13.49 6.96 -13.23
N SER A 182 14.11 5.88 -13.71
CA SER A 182 13.56 4.52 -13.57
C SER A 182 13.69 4.04 -12.13
N THR A 183 12.65 3.41 -11.62
CA THR A 183 12.70 2.70 -10.33
C THR A 183 13.02 1.21 -10.52
N ASP A 184 13.01 0.71 -11.77
CA ASP A 184 13.07 -0.71 -12.13
C ASP A 184 11.92 -1.56 -11.57
N ASP A 185 11.04 -0.97 -10.78
CA ASP A 185 9.81 -1.61 -10.31
C ASP A 185 8.78 -1.68 -11.44
N GLN A 186 7.95 -2.71 -11.38
CA GLN A 186 6.79 -2.83 -12.26
C GLN A 186 5.56 -2.21 -11.60
N ALA A 187 4.71 -1.59 -12.39
CA ALA A 187 3.42 -1.11 -11.92
C ALA A 187 2.31 -1.35 -12.95
N ARG A 188 1.08 -1.46 -12.43
CA ARG A 188 -0.16 -1.53 -13.18
C ARG A 188 -1.05 -0.37 -12.79
N VAL A 189 -1.52 0.40 -13.76
CA VAL A 189 -2.54 1.43 -13.54
C VAL A 189 -3.91 0.80 -13.67
N GLN A 190 -4.76 0.99 -12.68
CA GLN A 190 -6.16 0.55 -12.72
C GLN A 190 -7.05 1.64 -13.31
N THR A 191 -8.25 1.27 -13.75
CA THR A 191 -9.22 2.18 -14.37
C THR A 191 -9.63 3.38 -13.51
N ASN A 192 -9.51 3.25 -12.19
CA ASN A 192 -9.77 4.34 -11.22
C ASN A 192 -8.55 5.23 -10.93
N GLY A 193 -7.43 5.04 -11.65
CA GLY A 193 -6.21 5.84 -11.50
C GLY A 193 -5.29 5.44 -10.34
N VAL A 194 -5.61 4.39 -9.57
CA VAL A 194 -4.71 3.87 -8.55
C VAL A 194 -3.72 2.88 -9.16
N LEU A 195 -2.57 2.72 -8.52
CA LEU A 195 -1.51 1.85 -9.01
C LEU A 195 -1.28 0.67 -8.06
N LYS A 196 -1.08 -0.50 -8.65
CA LYS A 196 -0.45 -1.65 -8.01
C LYS A 196 1.02 -1.64 -8.42
N ALA A 197 1.94 -1.67 -7.46
CA ALA A 197 3.37 -1.68 -7.74
C ALA A 197 4.05 -2.86 -7.04
N TRP A 198 5.09 -3.41 -7.68
CA TRP A 198 5.89 -4.52 -7.13
C TRP A 198 7.31 -4.47 -7.66
N SER A 199 8.26 -4.86 -6.84
CA SER A 199 9.66 -4.94 -7.24
C SER A 199 9.88 -6.06 -8.25
N ARG A 200 10.69 -5.78 -9.25
CA ARG A 200 11.13 -6.77 -10.22
C ARG A 200 12.21 -7.63 -9.55
N THR A 201 11.86 -8.86 -9.16
CA THR A 201 12.81 -9.87 -8.68
C THR A 201 13.69 -10.39 -9.78
#